data_d3409896d8b84b210589a853370cf4ad
#
_entry.id   d3409896d8b84b210589a853370cf4ad
#
_cell.length_a   1.000
_cell.length_b   1.000
_cell.length_c   1.000
_cell.angle_alpha   90.00
_cell.angle_beta   90.00
_cell.angle_gamma   90.00
#
_symmetry.space_group_name_H-M   'P 1'
#
loop_
_entity.id
_entity.type
_entity.pdbx_description
1 polymer ?
#
loop_
_entity_poly.entity_id
_entity_poly.type
_entity_poly.pdbx_seq_one_letter_code
_entity_poly.pdbx_strand_id
1 'polypeptide(L)'
;MKRILVTGASGFVGSRFVERWKGEYTILAPGHGEMDITDVVSVERYCMEKVPDVVVHLAAISNTWYCEQHPEESYRVNVEGACNVALASARCGAKLVFFSSDQVYNGNRESGLLTEDIAVHPENVYGRHKLEAEQRVLGICPEAVALRATWMYDMEREGMPTHANFVLNIAHAIKEGAQLRFPVREYRGITWVKEVVELLPHAFDLPGGVYNFGAENPLNTYETACRYCEMLTGEQDSAIILPDHERYPEHVRNISISMDKAHRASGGTIRFHDTLEGLREADR
;
A
#
# COMPACT_ATOMS: atom_id res chain seq x y z
N MET A 1 -9.41 -12.37 22.73
CA MET A 1 -8.50 -11.88 21.67
C MET A 1 -9.35 -11.58 20.45
N LYS A 2 -9.18 -10.39 19.79
CA LYS A 2 -9.84 -10.12 18.51
C LYS A 2 -9.36 -11.14 17.46
N ARG A 3 -10.28 -11.61 16.64
CA ARG A 3 -10.03 -12.54 15.53
C ARG A 3 -9.89 -11.73 14.25
N ILE A 4 -8.73 -11.78 13.63
CA ILE A 4 -8.42 -11.00 12.44
C ILE A 4 -8.21 -11.94 11.26
N LEU A 5 -9.07 -11.84 10.26
CA LEU A 5 -8.89 -12.51 8.97
C LEU A 5 -7.99 -11.65 8.10
N VAL A 6 -6.87 -12.22 7.63
CA VAL A 6 -5.93 -11.56 6.74
C VAL A 6 -5.93 -12.27 5.40
N THR A 7 -6.49 -11.64 4.38
CA THR A 7 -6.33 -12.14 3.00
C THR A 7 -4.98 -11.67 2.45
N GLY A 8 -4.33 -12.46 1.63
CA GLY A 8 -2.99 -12.13 1.15
C GLY A 8 -1.91 -12.21 2.26
N ALA A 9 -2.13 -13.05 3.27
CA ALA A 9 -1.26 -13.23 4.42
C ALA A 9 0.18 -13.68 4.06
N SER A 10 0.38 -14.33 2.93
CA SER A 10 1.70 -14.71 2.41
C SER A 10 2.40 -13.60 1.61
N GLY A 11 1.72 -12.50 1.33
CA GLY A 11 2.26 -11.36 0.59
C GLY A 11 3.20 -10.48 1.42
N PHE A 12 3.72 -9.41 0.78
CA PHE A 12 4.72 -8.52 1.38
C PHE A 12 4.25 -7.88 2.70
N VAL A 13 3.07 -7.26 2.72
CA VAL A 13 2.50 -6.66 3.94
C VAL A 13 1.93 -7.74 4.87
N GLY A 14 1.19 -8.70 4.30
CA GLY A 14 0.45 -9.71 5.06
C GLY A 14 1.35 -10.59 5.92
N SER A 15 2.48 -11.05 5.40
CA SER A 15 3.43 -11.89 6.16
C SER A 15 4.00 -11.15 7.36
N ARG A 16 4.33 -9.87 7.21
CA ARG A 16 4.84 -9.01 8.28
C ARG A 16 3.78 -8.69 9.33
N PHE A 17 2.56 -8.45 8.88
CA PHE A 17 1.43 -8.25 9.77
C PHE A 17 1.15 -9.50 10.62
N VAL A 18 1.11 -10.67 10.00
CA VAL A 18 0.92 -11.94 10.71
C VAL A 18 2.05 -12.17 11.70
N GLU A 19 3.30 -12.01 11.30
CA GLU A 19 4.46 -12.19 12.18
C GLU A 19 4.43 -11.26 13.38
N ARG A 20 4.13 -9.98 13.16
CA ARG A 20 4.10 -8.97 14.24
C ARG A 20 2.98 -9.20 15.24
N TRP A 21 1.79 -9.57 14.78
CA TRP A 21 0.58 -9.54 15.60
C TRP A 21 0.05 -10.90 16.05
N LYS A 22 0.68 -12.02 15.65
CA LYS A 22 0.27 -13.39 16.04
C LYS A 22 0.22 -13.65 17.55
N GLY A 23 0.91 -12.84 18.35
CA GLY A 23 0.90 -12.94 19.83
C GLY A 23 -0.20 -12.12 20.51
N GLU A 24 -0.77 -11.13 19.81
CA GLU A 24 -1.75 -10.18 20.37
C GLU A 24 -3.17 -10.40 19.81
N TYR A 25 -3.28 -11.00 18.62
CA TYR A 25 -4.54 -11.32 17.97
C TYR A 25 -4.62 -12.80 17.60
N THR A 26 -5.85 -13.31 17.46
CA THR A 26 -6.07 -14.60 16.80
C THR A 26 -6.09 -14.35 15.29
N ILE A 27 -4.98 -14.63 14.63
CA ILE A 27 -4.85 -14.42 13.17
C ILE A 27 -5.43 -15.62 12.41
N LEU A 28 -6.34 -15.33 11.49
CA LEU A 28 -6.88 -16.25 10.50
C LEU A 28 -6.23 -15.92 9.15
N ALA A 29 -5.35 -16.78 8.68
CA ALA A 29 -4.52 -16.54 7.51
C ALA A 29 -4.69 -17.63 6.46
N PRO A 30 -5.89 -17.75 5.82
CA PRO A 30 -6.15 -18.83 4.86
C PRO A 30 -5.23 -18.72 3.65
N GLY A 31 -4.73 -19.88 3.20
CA GLY A 31 -4.13 -19.99 1.88
C GLY A 31 -5.19 -20.00 0.78
N HIS A 32 -4.77 -19.83 -0.48
CA HIS A 32 -5.66 -19.79 -1.63
C HIS A 32 -6.57 -21.05 -1.74
N GLY A 33 -6.06 -22.23 -1.37
CA GLY A 33 -6.85 -23.47 -1.38
C GLY A 33 -7.90 -23.57 -0.28
N GLU A 34 -7.80 -22.75 0.79
CA GLU A 34 -8.78 -22.68 1.88
C GLU A 34 -9.84 -21.62 1.62
N MET A 35 -9.43 -20.48 1.03
CA MET A 35 -10.32 -19.38 0.72
C MET A 35 -9.82 -18.63 -0.53
N ASP A 36 -10.51 -18.85 -1.65
CA ASP A 36 -10.30 -18.10 -2.89
C ASP A 36 -11.18 -16.85 -2.89
N ILE A 37 -10.59 -15.67 -2.89
CA ILE A 37 -11.33 -14.39 -2.88
C ILE A 37 -12.16 -14.18 -4.15
N THR A 38 -11.82 -14.85 -5.26
CA THR A 38 -12.58 -14.77 -6.53
C THR A 38 -13.84 -15.65 -6.53
N ASP A 39 -13.98 -16.55 -5.56
CA ASP A 39 -15.16 -17.38 -5.33
C ASP A 39 -15.96 -16.87 -4.12
N VAL A 40 -17.08 -16.22 -4.38
CA VAL A 40 -17.96 -15.66 -3.34
C VAL A 40 -18.40 -16.70 -2.31
N VAL A 41 -18.68 -17.94 -2.75
CA VAL A 41 -19.12 -19.03 -1.87
C VAL A 41 -18.00 -19.45 -0.92
N SER A 42 -16.76 -19.50 -1.43
CA SER A 42 -15.58 -19.81 -0.63
C SER A 42 -15.35 -18.78 0.48
N VAL A 43 -15.44 -17.47 0.13
CA VAL A 43 -15.25 -16.36 1.09
C VAL A 43 -16.35 -16.36 2.15
N GLU A 44 -17.61 -16.46 1.74
CA GLU A 44 -18.75 -16.48 2.65
C GLU A 44 -18.69 -17.65 3.63
N ARG A 45 -18.45 -18.86 3.12
CA ARG A 45 -18.29 -20.05 3.97
C ARG A 45 -17.21 -19.83 5.02
N TYR A 46 -16.02 -19.37 4.62
CA TYR A 46 -14.91 -19.15 5.55
C TYR A 46 -15.24 -18.10 6.60
N CYS A 47 -15.80 -16.97 6.22
CA CYS A 47 -16.19 -15.90 7.15
C CYS A 47 -17.28 -16.37 8.13
N MET A 48 -18.29 -17.11 7.66
CA MET A 48 -19.35 -17.61 8.52
C MET A 48 -18.90 -18.70 9.49
N GLU A 49 -17.95 -19.55 9.09
CA GLU A 49 -17.36 -20.56 9.98
C GLU A 49 -16.41 -19.97 11.01
N LYS A 50 -15.59 -19.02 10.59
CA LYS A 50 -14.53 -18.43 11.44
C LYS A 50 -14.98 -17.21 12.24
N VAL A 51 -16.02 -16.51 11.81
CA VAL A 51 -16.60 -15.32 12.45
C VAL A 51 -15.49 -14.32 12.88
N PRO A 52 -14.75 -13.70 11.95
CA PRO A 52 -13.73 -12.71 12.30
C PRO A 52 -14.37 -11.43 12.87
N ASP A 53 -13.67 -10.76 13.79
CA ASP A 53 -14.05 -9.43 14.26
C ASP A 53 -13.62 -8.34 13.25
N VAL A 54 -12.47 -8.59 12.59
CA VAL A 54 -11.89 -7.69 11.59
C VAL A 54 -11.41 -8.51 10.39
N VAL A 55 -11.63 -7.97 9.20
CA VAL A 55 -11.04 -8.49 7.95
C VAL A 55 -10.05 -7.44 7.42
N VAL A 56 -8.78 -7.81 7.31
CA VAL A 56 -7.73 -7.03 6.68
C VAL A 56 -7.52 -7.61 5.27
N HIS A 57 -8.01 -6.89 4.27
CA HIS A 57 -7.97 -7.35 2.88
C HIS A 57 -6.76 -6.80 2.15
N LEU A 58 -5.68 -7.63 2.06
CA LEU A 58 -4.41 -7.30 1.42
C LEU A 58 -4.21 -8.06 0.10
N ALA A 59 -5.02 -9.08 -0.19
CA ALA A 59 -4.91 -9.87 -1.42
C ALA A 59 -5.19 -8.99 -2.64
N ALA A 60 -4.23 -8.91 -3.55
CA ALA A 60 -4.35 -8.14 -4.80
C ALA A 60 -3.25 -8.54 -5.79
N ILE A 61 -3.50 -8.34 -7.06
CA ILE A 61 -2.46 -8.24 -8.08
C ILE A 61 -1.98 -6.79 -8.09
N SER A 62 -0.81 -6.51 -7.49
CA SER A 62 -0.29 -5.15 -7.29
C SER A 62 0.76 -4.70 -8.31
N ASN A 63 1.24 -5.60 -9.18
CA ASN A 63 2.15 -5.26 -10.24
C ASN A 63 1.41 -4.48 -11.34
N THR A 64 1.66 -3.18 -11.45
CA THR A 64 0.97 -2.29 -12.39
C THR A 64 1.17 -2.69 -13.84
N TRP A 65 2.39 -3.13 -14.21
CA TRP A 65 2.68 -3.61 -15.57
C TRP A 65 1.91 -4.90 -15.88
N TYR A 66 1.85 -5.84 -14.94
CA TYR A 66 1.07 -7.07 -15.09
C TYR A 66 -0.42 -6.76 -15.29
N CYS A 67 -0.97 -5.83 -14.53
CA CYS A 67 -2.37 -5.41 -14.66
C CYS A 67 -2.68 -4.81 -16.05
N GLU A 68 -1.74 -4.07 -16.64
CA GLU A 68 -1.89 -3.55 -18.02
C GLU A 68 -1.93 -4.69 -19.05
N GLN A 69 -1.14 -5.74 -18.87
CA GLN A 69 -1.10 -6.89 -19.78
C GLN A 69 -2.27 -7.87 -19.57
N HIS A 70 -2.81 -7.93 -18.36
CA HIS A 70 -3.87 -8.88 -17.94
C HIS A 70 -5.02 -8.16 -17.23
N PRO A 71 -5.72 -7.24 -17.90
CA PRO A 71 -6.75 -6.39 -17.26
C PRO A 71 -7.93 -7.19 -16.71
N GLU A 72 -8.36 -8.25 -17.40
CA GLU A 72 -9.48 -9.09 -16.97
C GLU A 72 -9.15 -9.87 -15.68
N GLU A 73 -7.96 -10.45 -15.60
CA GLU A 73 -7.50 -11.15 -14.40
C GLU A 73 -7.33 -10.18 -13.24
N SER A 74 -6.72 -9.02 -13.50
CA SER A 74 -6.60 -7.95 -12.53
C SER A 74 -7.97 -7.48 -12.02
N TYR A 75 -8.96 -7.34 -12.90
CA TYR A 75 -10.31 -6.97 -12.52
C TYR A 75 -10.96 -8.02 -11.62
N ARG A 76 -10.89 -9.29 -12.00
CA ARG A 76 -11.45 -10.40 -11.24
C ARG A 76 -10.89 -10.46 -9.81
N VAL A 77 -9.57 -10.28 -9.65
CA VAL A 77 -8.94 -10.33 -8.34
C VAL A 77 -9.14 -9.03 -7.56
N ASN A 78 -8.83 -7.89 -8.17
CA ASN A 78 -8.75 -6.60 -7.47
C ASN A 78 -10.12 -5.94 -7.24
N VAL A 79 -11.11 -6.21 -8.10
CA VAL A 79 -12.45 -5.61 -7.99
C VAL A 79 -13.46 -6.64 -7.48
N GLU A 80 -13.66 -7.73 -8.23
CA GLU A 80 -14.68 -8.72 -7.86
C GLU A 80 -14.29 -9.44 -6.55
N GLY A 81 -13.01 -9.81 -6.40
CA GLY A 81 -12.49 -10.39 -5.15
C GLY A 81 -12.68 -9.48 -3.94
N ALA A 82 -12.40 -8.18 -4.09
CA ALA A 82 -12.64 -7.20 -3.03
C ALA A 82 -14.14 -7.08 -2.68
N CYS A 83 -15.03 -7.09 -3.69
CA CYS A 83 -16.47 -7.10 -3.48
C CYS A 83 -16.95 -8.35 -2.72
N ASN A 84 -16.43 -9.53 -3.07
CA ASN A 84 -16.76 -10.79 -2.38
C ASN A 84 -16.36 -10.73 -0.90
N VAL A 85 -15.17 -10.20 -0.60
CA VAL A 85 -14.70 -10.01 0.77
C VAL A 85 -15.57 -8.99 1.51
N ALA A 86 -15.98 -7.89 0.85
CA ALA A 86 -16.86 -6.89 1.45
C ALA A 86 -18.26 -7.46 1.79
N LEU A 87 -18.83 -8.23 0.87
CA LEU A 87 -20.12 -8.91 1.10
C LEU A 87 -20.05 -9.87 2.29
N ALA A 88 -19.02 -10.70 2.35
CA ALA A 88 -18.85 -11.66 3.44
C ALA A 88 -18.61 -10.93 4.78
N SER A 89 -17.80 -9.86 4.79
CA SER A 89 -17.55 -9.05 5.98
C SER A 89 -18.83 -8.41 6.51
N ALA A 90 -19.63 -7.81 5.63
CA ALA A 90 -20.92 -7.22 6.01
C ALA A 90 -21.89 -8.26 6.58
N ARG A 91 -21.96 -9.46 6.00
CA ARG A 91 -22.82 -10.55 6.46
C ARG A 91 -22.44 -11.12 7.82
N CYS A 92 -21.17 -11.25 8.11
CA CYS A 92 -20.69 -11.75 9.40
C CYS A 92 -20.49 -10.65 10.46
N GLY A 93 -20.72 -9.37 10.11
CA GLY A 93 -20.59 -8.23 11.01
C GLY A 93 -19.13 -7.84 11.31
N ALA A 94 -18.17 -8.26 10.48
CA ALA A 94 -16.77 -7.93 10.65
C ALA A 94 -16.46 -6.50 10.15
N LYS A 95 -15.59 -5.79 10.87
CA LYS A 95 -14.99 -4.54 10.37
C LYS A 95 -14.06 -4.86 9.21
N LEU A 96 -14.29 -4.24 8.04
CA LEU A 96 -13.42 -4.40 6.88
C LEU A 96 -12.41 -3.26 6.78
N VAL A 97 -11.12 -3.61 6.66
CA VAL A 97 -10.03 -2.72 6.26
C VAL A 97 -9.50 -3.20 4.92
N PHE A 98 -9.75 -2.41 3.89
CA PHE A 98 -9.39 -2.70 2.50
C PHE A 98 -8.16 -1.89 2.09
N PHE A 99 -7.12 -2.57 1.60
CA PHE A 99 -5.95 -1.90 1.04
C PHE A 99 -6.21 -1.46 -0.40
N SER A 100 -6.41 -0.18 -0.56
CA SER A 100 -6.35 0.52 -1.83
C SER A 100 -4.91 0.96 -2.14
N SER A 101 -4.70 1.96 -2.96
CA SER A 101 -3.37 2.39 -3.40
C SER A 101 -3.34 3.88 -3.76
N ASP A 102 -2.18 4.51 -3.58
CA ASP A 102 -1.85 5.83 -4.12
C ASP A 102 -1.99 5.90 -5.66
N GLN A 103 -2.03 4.75 -6.35
CA GLN A 103 -2.22 4.69 -7.80
C GLN A 103 -3.58 5.22 -8.25
N VAL A 104 -4.54 5.39 -7.35
CA VAL A 104 -5.81 6.08 -7.67
C VAL A 104 -5.59 7.55 -8.03
N TYR A 105 -4.48 8.14 -7.58
CA TYR A 105 -4.06 9.50 -7.91
C TYR A 105 -3.26 9.60 -9.22
N ASN A 106 -2.89 8.47 -9.83
CA ASN A 106 -2.10 8.47 -11.07
C ASN A 106 -2.90 9.15 -12.20
N GLY A 107 -2.28 10.13 -12.85
CA GLY A 107 -2.96 11.00 -13.82
C GLY A 107 -3.47 12.32 -13.24
N ASN A 108 -3.41 12.50 -11.92
CA ASN A 108 -3.73 13.76 -11.28
C ASN A 108 -2.75 14.88 -11.67
N ARG A 109 -3.26 16.11 -11.75
CA ARG A 109 -2.52 17.31 -12.17
C ARG A 109 -2.28 18.32 -11.04
N GLU A 110 -2.77 18.02 -9.85
CA GLU A 110 -2.62 18.90 -8.70
C GLU A 110 -1.19 18.83 -8.14
N SER A 111 -0.73 19.93 -7.56
CA SER A 111 0.58 20.04 -6.91
C SER A 111 0.45 19.89 -5.40
N GLY A 112 1.55 19.55 -4.74
CA GLY A 112 1.60 19.37 -3.29
C GLY A 112 1.05 18.02 -2.84
N LEU A 113 0.78 17.89 -1.53
CA LEU A 113 0.26 16.66 -0.95
C LEU A 113 -1.24 16.52 -1.26
N LEU A 114 -1.63 15.35 -1.77
CA LEU A 114 -2.98 15.08 -2.24
C LEU A 114 -3.86 14.58 -1.11
N THR A 115 -5.04 15.19 -0.98
CA THR A 115 -6.06 14.76 -0.01
C THR A 115 -7.04 13.78 -0.65
N GLU A 116 -7.84 13.11 0.18
CA GLU A 116 -8.83 12.13 -0.27
C GLU A 116 -10.02 12.76 -1.00
N ASP A 117 -10.22 14.07 -0.84
CA ASP A 117 -11.38 14.80 -1.36
C ASP A 117 -11.23 15.29 -2.81
N ILE A 118 -10.03 15.15 -3.39
CA ILE A 118 -9.81 15.54 -4.78
C ILE A 118 -10.46 14.55 -5.75
N ALA A 119 -10.84 15.06 -6.92
CA ALA A 119 -11.32 14.21 -8.01
C ALA A 119 -10.17 13.34 -8.53
N VAL A 120 -10.41 12.03 -8.66
CA VAL A 120 -9.40 11.07 -9.10
C VAL A 120 -9.81 10.40 -10.41
N HIS A 121 -8.88 10.36 -11.36
CA HIS A 121 -9.07 9.80 -12.71
C HIS A 121 -7.81 9.00 -13.10
N PRO A 122 -7.58 7.82 -12.50
CA PRO A 122 -6.35 7.06 -12.72
C PRO A 122 -6.18 6.64 -14.17
N GLU A 123 -5.00 6.89 -14.71
CA GLU A 123 -4.65 6.59 -16.10
C GLU A 123 -4.23 5.13 -16.32
N ASN A 124 -3.77 4.43 -15.27
CA ASN A 124 -3.37 3.03 -15.38
C ASN A 124 -4.49 2.06 -14.95
N VAL A 125 -4.43 0.82 -15.45
CA VAL A 125 -5.42 -0.24 -15.16
C VAL A 125 -5.51 -0.52 -13.67
N TYR A 126 -4.37 -0.68 -12.99
CA TYR A 126 -4.35 -0.97 -11.56
C TYR A 126 -5.03 0.12 -10.73
N GLY A 127 -4.72 1.39 -10.99
CA GLY A 127 -5.36 2.52 -10.31
C GLY A 127 -6.88 2.56 -10.55
N ARG A 128 -7.32 2.33 -11.79
CA ARG A 128 -8.77 2.25 -12.11
C ARG A 128 -9.46 1.14 -11.35
N HIS A 129 -8.85 -0.07 -11.30
CA HIS A 129 -9.41 -1.20 -10.56
C HIS A 129 -9.44 -0.93 -9.05
N LYS A 130 -8.41 -0.31 -8.48
CA LYS A 130 -8.41 0.05 -7.06
C LYS A 130 -9.46 1.10 -6.73
N LEU A 131 -9.64 2.12 -7.59
CA LEU A 131 -10.69 3.13 -7.41
C LEU A 131 -12.10 2.52 -7.51
N GLU A 132 -12.34 1.67 -8.49
CA GLU A 132 -13.63 0.98 -8.63
C GLU A 132 -13.90 0.06 -7.43
N ALA A 133 -12.87 -0.66 -6.96
CA ALA A 133 -12.98 -1.48 -5.76
C ALA A 133 -13.31 -0.64 -4.51
N GLU A 134 -12.67 0.53 -4.30
CA GLU A 134 -13.02 1.45 -3.21
C GLU A 134 -14.52 1.79 -3.22
N GLN A 135 -15.01 2.23 -4.38
CA GLN A 135 -16.40 2.66 -4.54
C GLN A 135 -17.38 1.53 -4.27
N ARG A 136 -17.12 0.34 -4.81
CA ARG A 136 -17.99 -0.83 -4.62
C ARG A 136 -17.92 -1.37 -3.20
N VAL A 137 -16.73 -1.48 -2.62
CA VAL A 137 -16.53 -1.94 -1.23
C VAL A 137 -17.29 -1.03 -0.25
N LEU A 138 -17.17 0.29 -0.39
CA LEU A 138 -17.88 1.25 0.46
C LEU A 138 -19.38 1.25 0.19
N GLY A 139 -19.83 0.98 -1.04
CA GLY A 139 -21.24 0.80 -1.37
C GLY A 139 -21.87 -0.43 -0.73
N ILE A 140 -21.09 -1.52 -0.60
CA ILE A 140 -21.51 -2.79 0.03
C ILE A 140 -21.41 -2.71 1.56
N CYS A 141 -20.30 -2.17 2.07
CA CYS A 141 -19.98 -2.08 3.48
C CYS A 141 -19.58 -0.62 3.83
N PRO A 142 -20.55 0.27 4.10
CA PRO A 142 -20.28 1.70 4.35
C PRO A 142 -19.33 1.95 5.53
N GLU A 143 -19.27 1.03 6.50
CA GLU A 143 -18.36 1.09 7.63
C GLU A 143 -16.93 0.60 7.30
N ALA A 144 -16.69 0.13 6.07
CA ALA A 144 -15.36 -0.28 5.66
C ALA A 144 -14.39 0.92 5.62
N VAL A 145 -13.13 0.65 5.92
CA VAL A 145 -12.03 1.61 5.81
C VAL A 145 -11.19 1.24 4.59
N ALA A 146 -11.12 2.11 3.60
CA ALA A 146 -10.27 1.94 2.43
C ALA A 146 -8.99 2.76 2.60
N LEU A 147 -7.84 2.09 2.62
CA LEU A 147 -6.53 2.69 2.84
C LEU A 147 -5.78 2.85 1.52
N ARG A 148 -5.58 4.08 1.05
CA ARG A 148 -4.75 4.41 -0.11
C ARG A 148 -3.28 4.35 0.29
N ALA A 149 -2.73 3.14 0.26
CA ALA A 149 -1.35 2.90 0.67
C ALA A 149 -0.34 3.37 -0.38
N THR A 150 0.77 3.95 0.07
CA THR A 150 1.89 4.38 -0.78
C THR A 150 2.81 3.22 -1.15
N TRP A 151 3.83 3.48 -1.96
CA TRP A 151 4.86 2.50 -2.28
C TRP A 151 5.65 2.12 -1.02
N MET A 152 5.72 0.80 -0.76
CA MET A 152 6.34 0.28 0.46
C MET A 152 7.69 -0.36 0.18
N TYR A 153 8.59 -0.26 1.15
CA TYR A 153 9.89 -0.92 1.14
C TYR A 153 10.14 -1.68 2.45
N ASP A 154 11.07 -2.60 2.39
CA ASP A 154 11.72 -3.23 3.53
C ASP A 154 13.13 -3.67 3.12
N MET A 155 13.98 -3.88 4.13
CA MET A 155 15.24 -4.57 3.94
C MET A 155 15.00 -6.08 3.74
N GLU A 156 15.95 -6.78 3.15
CA GLU A 156 15.89 -8.23 3.04
C GLU A 156 15.85 -8.87 4.43
N ARG A 157 14.89 -9.77 4.62
CA ARG A 157 14.73 -10.53 5.86
C ARG A 157 14.55 -11.99 5.52
N GLU A 158 15.34 -12.86 6.15
CA GLU A 158 15.24 -14.30 5.97
C GLU A 158 13.81 -14.82 6.28
N GLY A 159 13.29 -15.65 5.39
CA GLY A 159 11.94 -16.22 5.51
C GLY A 159 10.78 -15.27 5.19
N MET A 160 11.05 -14.02 4.81
CA MET A 160 10.01 -13.06 4.42
C MET A 160 10.02 -12.79 2.92
N PRO A 161 8.84 -12.71 2.27
CA PRO A 161 8.77 -12.37 0.86
C PRO A 161 9.32 -10.96 0.65
N THR A 162 10.23 -10.84 -0.29
CA THR A 162 10.85 -9.56 -0.68
C THR A 162 10.74 -9.40 -2.19
N HIS A 163 10.54 -8.18 -2.64
CA HIS A 163 10.58 -7.80 -4.04
C HIS A 163 11.52 -6.60 -4.22
N ALA A 164 11.98 -6.39 -5.44
CA ALA A 164 12.76 -5.21 -5.77
C ALA A 164 11.99 -3.95 -5.34
N ASN A 165 12.62 -3.10 -4.53
CA ASN A 165 12.04 -1.88 -4.02
C ASN A 165 13.08 -0.76 -4.06
N PHE A 166 12.64 0.47 -3.76
CA PHE A 166 13.48 1.66 -3.82
C PHE A 166 14.81 1.50 -3.07
N VAL A 167 14.75 1.00 -1.85
CA VAL A 167 15.89 0.86 -0.94
C VAL A 167 16.89 -0.18 -1.45
N LEU A 168 16.39 -1.38 -1.78
CA LEU A 168 17.26 -2.47 -2.27
C LEU A 168 17.89 -2.15 -3.62
N ASN A 169 17.18 -1.47 -4.51
CA ASN A 169 17.73 -1.07 -5.80
C ASN A 169 18.92 -0.12 -5.62
N ILE A 170 18.82 0.87 -4.72
CA ILE A 170 19.92 1.82 -4.45
C ILE A 170 21.08 1.11 -3.76
N ALA A 171 20.81 0.27 -2.75
CA ALA A 171 21.84 -0.48 -2.05
C ALA A 171 22.64 -1.42 -3.00
N HIS A 172 21.94 -2.11 -3.91
CA HIS A 172 22.60 -2.93 -4.94
C HIS A 172 23.44 -2.09 -5.90
N ALA A 173 22.91 -0.95 -6.36
CA ALA A 173 23.65 -0.07 -7.27
C ALA A 173 24.94 0.49 -6.62
N ILE A 174 24.88 0.86 -5.34
CA ILE A 174 26.07 1.28 -4.57
C ILE A 174 27.10 0.15 -4.53
N LYS A 175 26.65 -1.07 -4.19
CA LYS A 175 27.55 -2.24 -4.08
C LYS A 175 28.21 -2.61 -5.41
N GLU A 176 27.49 -2.48 -6.52
CA GLU A 176 27.94 -2.87 -7.85
C GLU A 176 28.61 -1.72 -8.63
N GLY A 177 28.58 -0.49 -8.12
CA GLY A 177 29.02 0.71 -8.84
C GLY A 177 28.15 1.00 -10.08
N ALA A 178 26.90 0.55 -10.07
CA ALA A 178 25.97 0.72 -11.17
C ALA A 178 25.24 2.06 -11.07
N GLN A 179 24.80 2.61 -12.20
CA GLN A 179 24.02 3.85 -12.25
C GLN A 179 22.52 3.56 -12.27
N LEU A 180 21.76 4.32 -11.50
CA LEU A 180 20.29 4.32 -11.51
C LEU A 180 19.75 5.67 -11.93
N ARG A 181 18.68 5.66 -12.73
CA ARG A 181 17.97 6.86 -13.16
C ARG A 181 16.63 6.97 -12.43
N PHE A 182 16.39 8.14 -11.84
CA PHE A 182 15.12 8.44 -11.17
C PHE A 182 14.46 9.68 -11.76
N PRO A 183 13.11 9.66 -11.94
CA PRO A 183 12.40 10.77 -12.56
C PRO A 183 12.43 12.03 -11.67
N VAL A 184 12.75 13.14 -12.30
CA VAL A 184 12.73 14.47 -11.66
C VAL A 184 11.32 15.08 -11.61
N ARG A 185 10.36 14.47 -12.32
CA ARG A 185 8.96 14.91 -12.40
C ARG A 185 7.98 13.94 -11.77
N GLU A 186 8.44 13.12 -10.83
CA GLU A 186 7.58 12.23 -10.05
C GLU A 186 7.66 12.56 -8.57
N TYR A 187 6.50 12.77 -7.94
CA TYR A 187 6.35 12.97 -6.50
C TYR A 187 5.52 11.82 -5.92
N ARG A 188 6.03 11.16 -4.90
CA ARG A 188 5.36 10.05 -4.22
C ARG A 188 5.93 9.77 -2.85
N GLY A 189 5.09 9.27 -1.94
CA GLY A 189 5.52 8.71 -0.67
C GLY A 189 6.19 7.34 -0.86
N ILE A 190 7.21 7.07 -0.05
CA ILE A 190 7.91 5.79 0.03
C ILE A 190 7.94 5.40 1.50
N THR A 191 7.22 4.35 1.87
CA THR A 191 6.91 4.04 3.26
C THR A 191 7.59 2.77 3.73
N TRP A 192 8.17 2.80 4.92
CA TRP A 192 8.67 1.59 5.55
C TRP A 192 7.51 0.68 5.95
N VAL A 193 7.50 -0.54 5.47
CA VAL A 193 6.39 -1.48 5.72
C VAL A 193 6.20 -1.80 7.20
N LYS A 194 7.25 -1.69 8.01
CA LYS A 194 7.15 -1.86 9.47
C LYS A 194 6.17 -0.85 10.07
N GLU A 195 6.21 0.42 9.66
CA GLU A 195 5.27 1.42 10.17
C GLU A 195 3.85 1.12 9.70
N VAL A 196 3.67 0.69 8.45
CA VAL A 196 2.37 0.24 7.93
C VAL A 196 1.79 -0.85 8.83
N VAL A 197 2.58 -1.86 9.16
CA VAL A 197 2.19 -3.00 9.99
C VAL A 197 1.87 -2.59 11.42
N GLU A 198 2.68 -1.70 12.02
CA GLU A 198 2.48 -1.22 13.40
C GLU A 198 1.23 -0.32 13.51
N LEU A 199 0.97 0.52 12.51
CA LEU A 199 -0.13 1.48 12.54
C LEU A 199 -1.46 0.90 12.04
N LEU A 200 -1.44 -0.22 11.31
CA LEU A 200 -2.63 -0.82 10.71
C LEU A 200 -3.74 -1.16 11.73
N PRO A 201 -3.46 -1.66 12.95
CA PRO A 201 -4.52 -1.91 13.93
C PRO A 201 -5.29 -0.65 14.36
N HIS A 202 -4.69 0.53 14.31
CA HIS A 202 -5.39 1.79 14.60
C HIS A 202 -6.43 2.16 13.53
N ALA A 203 -6.33 1.58 12.33
CA ALA A 203 -7.35 1.75 11.30
C ALA A 203 -8.64 0.95 11.56
N PHE A 204 -8.61 -0.04 12.48
CA PHE A 204 -9.81 -0.84 12.81
C PHE A 204 -10.92 -0.01 13.45
N ASP A 205 -10.55 1.06 14.12
CA ASP A 205 -11.47 1.91 14.87
C ASP A 205 -11.82 3.22 14.11
N LEU A 206 -11.27 3.41 12.90
CA LEU A 206 -11.62 4.56 12.05
C LEU A 206 -13.08 4.48 11.59
N PRO A 207 -13.77 5.62 11.47
CA PRO A 207 -15.04 5.68 10.75
C PRO A 207 -14.91 5.14 9.32
N GLY A 208 -16.00 4.60 8.77
CA GLY A 208 -16.04 4.17 7.38
C GLY A 208 -15.65 5.28 6.41
N GLY A 209 -14.91 4.93 5.36
CA GLY A 209 -14.47 5.89 4.34
C GLY A 209 -13.10 5.62 3.78
N VAL A 210 -12.61 6.55 2.96
CA VAL A 210 -11.30 6.50 2.31
C VAL A 210 -10.29 7.30 3.11
N TYR A 211 -9.10 6.76 3.29
CA TYR A 211 -7.98 7.39 4.00
C TYR A 211 -6.66 7.14 3.26
N ASN A 212 -5.84 8.16 3.13
CA ASN A 212 -4.45 8.00 2.77
C ASN A 212 -3.69 7.28 3.89
N PHE A 213 -2.71 6.43 3.53
CA PHE A 213 -2.01 5.61 4.51
C PHE A 213 -0.56 5.34 4.09
N GLY A 214 0.36 6.13 4.62
CA GLY A 214 1.80 6.02 4.32
C GLY A 214 2.56 7.32 4.57
N ALA A 215 3.83 7.31 4.23
CA ALA A 215 4.73 8.44 4.41
C ALA A 215 4.40 9.58 3.44
N GLU A 216 4.39 10.80 3.95
CA GLU A 216 4.42 12.02 3.14
C GLU A 216 5.81 12.21 2.53
N ASN A 217 5.89 12.83 1.36
CA ASN A 217 7.16 13.18 0.73
C ASN A 217 7.02 14.44 -0.12
N PRO A 218 7.63 15.56 0.29
CA PRO A 218 7.63 16.79 -0.49
C PRO A 218 8.66 16.80 -1.63
N LEU A 219 9.59 15.84 -1.63
CA LEU A 219 10.65 15.73 -2.63
C LEU A 219 10.20 14.88 -3.83
N ASN A 220 10.76 15.16 -5.01
CA ASN A 220 10.61 14.25 -6.13
C ASN A 220 11.44 12.97 -5.93
N THR A 221 11.18 11.95 -6.76
CA THR A 221 11.82 10.64 -6.61
C THR A 221 13.34 10.69 -6.80
N TYR A 222 13.84 11.56 -7.70
CA TYR A 222 15.28 11.77 -7.89
C TYR A 222 15.94 12.40 -6.65
N GLU A 223 15.37 13.49 -6.13
CA GLU A 223 15.87 14.14 -4.92
C GLU A 223 15.86 13.19 -3.72
N THR A 224 14.79 12.40 -3.57
CA THR A 224 14.70 11.36 -2.54
C THR A 224 15.81 10.33 -2.68
N ALA A 225 16.09 9.87 -3.91
CA ALA A 225 17.16 8.90 -4.18
C ALA A 225 18.55 9.47 -3.88
N CYS A 226 18.81 10.73 -4.24
CA CYS A 226 20.07 11.41 -3.90
C CYS A 226 20.27 11.49 -2.39
N ARG A 227 19.23 11.92 -1.64
CA ARG A 227 19.29 12.00 -0.17
C ARG A 227 19.52 10.66 0.49
N TYR A 228 18.85 9.62 0.01
CA TYR A 228 19.06 8.27 0.55
C TYR A 228 20.44 7.72 0.21
N CYS A 229 20.94 7.92 -1.01
CA CYS A 229 22.30 7.53 -1.39
C CYS A 229 23.34 8.26 -0.52
N GLU A 230 23.17 9.57 -0.27
CA GLU A 230 24.02 10.36 0.65
C GLU A 230 24.01 9.76 2.08
N MET A 231 22.85 9.34 2.59
CA MET A 231 22.75 8.68 3.90
C MET A 231 23.57 7.38 3.97
N LEU A 232 23.59 6.59 2.89
CA LEU A 232 24.29 5.31 2.86
C LEU A 232 25.80 5.45 2.63
N THR A 233 26.24 6.42 1.84
CA THR A 233 27.65 6.56 1.41
C THR A 233 28.41 7.65 2.15
N GLY A 234 27.68 8.64 2.70
CA GLY A 234 28.28 9.86 3.24
C GLY A 234 28.75 10.84 2.15
N GLU A 235 28.53 10.53 0.87
CA GLU A 235 28.98 11.35 -0.27
C GLU A 235 27.81 12.14 -0.86
N GLN A 236 27.97 13.46 -0.95
CA GLN A 236 27.10 14.32 -1.73
C GLN A 236 27.40 14.15 -3.23
N ASP A 237 26.37 14.29 -4.07
CA ASP A 237 26.51 14.22 -5.54
C ASP A 237 27.10 12.91 -6.06
N SER A 238 26.69 11.78 -5.50
CA SER A 238 27.08 10.47 -5.96
C SER A 238 26.77 10.26 -7.45
N ALA A 239 27.79 9.81 -8.23
CA ALA A 239 27.64 9.49 -9.64
C ALA A 239 26.72 8.25 -9.90
N ILE A 240 26.20 7.64 -8.83
CA ILE A 240 25.30 6.47 -8.91
C ILE A 240 23.86 6.89 -9.25
N ILE A 241 23.39 8.01 -8.70
CA ILE A 241 22.02 8.47 -8.90
C ILE A 241 21.99 9.55 -9.99
N LEU A 242 21.32 9.25 -11.09
CA LEU A 242 21.20 10.15 -12.23
C LEU A 242 19.77 10.64 -12.42
N PRO A 243 19.58 11.91 -12.85
CA PRO A 243 18.24 12.42 -13.16
C PRO A 243 17.69 11.80 -14.45
N ASP A 244 16.40 11.48 -14.44
CA ASP A 244 15.63 11.08 -15.62
C ASP A 244 14.66 12.21 -15.96
N HIS A 245 15.01 12.96 -17.02
CA HIS A 245 14.19 14.06 -17.56
C HIS A 245 13.21 13.60 -18.65
N GLU A 246 13.39 12.38 -19.15
CA GLU A 246 12.57 11.84 -20.24
C GLU A 246 11.29 11.19 -19.73
N ARG A 247 11.30 10.74 -18.49
CA ARG A 247 10.13 10.15 -17.85
C ARG A 247 9.16 11.24 -17.40
N TYR A 248 7.91 11.15 -17.81
CA TYR A 248 6.86 12.15 -17.62
C TYR A 248 7.17 13.52 -18.27
N PRO A 249 7.46 13.54 -19.59
CA PRO A 249 7.94 14.75 -20.27
C PRO A 249 6.88 15.85 -20.36
N GLU A 250 5.61 15.48 -20.48
CA GLU A 250 4.50 16.42 -20.71
C GLU A 250 3.98 17.03 -19.41
N HIS A 251 3.98 16.26 -18.30
CA HIS A 251 3.43 16.73 -17.03
C HIS A 251 4.07 16.03 -15.83
N VAL A 252 3.92 16.65 -14.68
CA VAL A 252 4.38 16.09 -13.41
C VAL A 252 3.45 14.93 -13.02
N ARG A 253 4.03 13.81 -12.64
CA ARG A 253 3.31 12.71 -12.00
C ARG A 253 3.32 12.93 -10.50
N ASN A 254 2.18 13.35 -9.94
CA ASN A 254 2.03 13.53 -8.50
C ASN A 254 1.08 12.50 -7.91
N ILE A 255 1.58 11.66 -7.03
CA ILE A 255 0.85 10.72 -6.21
C ILE A 255 1.29 10.80 -4.73
N SER A 256 1.85 11.94 -4.34
CA SER A 256 2.26 12.22 -2.96
C SER A 256 1.02 12.59 -2.13
N ILE A 257 0.83 11.91 -1.02
CA ILE A 257 -0.39 11.98 -0.21
C ILE A 257 -0.24 12.88 1.01
N SER A 258 -1.37 13.48 1.48
CA SER A 258 -1.49 14.07 2.81
C SER A 258 -2.08 13.07 3.80
N MET A 259 -1.52 12.99 4.99
CA MET A 259 -1.99 12.14 6.08
C MET A 259 -2.96 12.83 7.05
N ASP A 260 -3.31 14.08 6.81
CA ASP A 260 -4.13 14.90 7.71
C ASP A 260 -5.44 14.26 8.12
N LYS A 261 -6.15 13.61 7.20
CA LYS A 261 -7.46 12.99 7.47
C LYS A 261 -7.32 11.79 8.40
N ALA A 262 -6.41 10.87 8.10
CA ALA A 262 -6.18 9.70 8.93
C ALA A 262 -5.66 10.09 10.33
N HIS A 263 -4.74 11.07 10.39
CA HIS A 263 -4.22 11.59 11.64
C HIS A 263 -5.32 12.18 12.54
N ARG A 264 -6.16 13.05 12.00
CA ARG A 264 -7.29 13.63 12.75
C ARG A 264 -8.31 12.58 13.16
N ALA A 265 -8.72 11.69 12.25
CA ALA A 265 -9.74 10.68 12.52
C ALA A 265 -9.30 9.64 13.55
N SER A 266 -8.00 9.38 13.66
CA SER A 266 -7.43 8.46 14.66
C SER A 266 -7.10 9.14 16.00
N GLY A 267 -7.43 10.42 16.19
CA GLY A 267 -7.03 11.17 17.38
C GLY A 267 -5.50 11.31 17.54
N GLY A 268 -4.78 11.32 16.43
CA GLY A 268 -3.33 11.48 16.39
C GLY A 268 -2.51 10.19 16.47
N THR A 269 -3.15 9.02 16.58
CA THR A 269 -2.43 7.73 16.71
C THR A 269 -1.84 7.24 15.39
N ILE A 270 -2.51 7.48 14.25
CA ILE A 270 -1.96 7.17 12.93
C ILE A 270 -1.06 8.32 12.49
N ARG A 271 0.23 8.11 12.65
CA ARG A 271 1.27 9.06 12.25
C ARG A 271 2.47 8.30 11.73
N PHE A 272 2.78 8.48 10.46
CA PHE A 272 4.00 7.98 9.82
C PHE A 272 5.13 9.01 9.97
N HIS A 273 6.36 8.54 9.97
CA HIS A 273 7.49 9.38 9.59
C HIS A 273 7.32 9.87 8.15
N ASP A 274 7.93 11.00 7.81
CA ASP A 274 8.10 11.33 6.39
C ASP A 274 9.04 10.31 5.71
N THR A 275 9.08 10.32 4.37
CA THR A 275 9.88 9.36 3.62
C THR A 275 11.35 9.35 4.04
N LEU A 276 11.97 10.53 4.25
CA LEU A 276 13.40 10.57 4.62
C LEU A 276 13.67 10.15 6.06
N GLU A 277 12.76 10.49 6.97
CA GLU A 277 12.83 10.03 8.36
C GLU A 277 12.69 8.51 8.43
N GLY A 278 11.70 7.94 7.72
CA GLY A 278 11.48 6.50 7.65
C GLY A 278 12.68 5.75 7.06
N LEU A 279 13.29 6.28 5.99
CA LEU A 279 14.52 5.72 5.39
C LEU A 279 15.67 5.70 6.38
N ARG A 280 15.86 6.78 7.16
CA ARG A 280 16.90 6.87 8.20
C ARG A 280 16.68 5.89 9.35
N GLU A 281 15.43 5.70 9.78
CA GLU A 281 15.11 4.76 10.86
C GLU A 281 15.24 3.30 10.44
N ALA A 282 14.97 2.98 9.18
CA ALA A 282 15.10 1.61 8.65
C ALA A 282 16.55 1.15 8.48
N ASP A 283 17.50 2.08 8.36
CA ASP A 283 18.94 1.80 8.19
C ASP A 283 19.69 1.68 9.54
N ARG A 284 19.04 1.95 10.66
CA ARG A 284 19.59 1.79 12.02
C ARG A 284 19.46 0.37 12.53
#